data_7c394b76dd524f5cc47b369adf5378e0
#
_entry.id   7c394b76dd524f5cc47b369adf5378e0
#
_cell.length_a   1.000
_cell.length_b   1.000
_cell.length_c   1.000
_cell.angle_alpha   90.00
_cell.angle_beta   90.00
_cell.angle_gamma   90.00
#
_symmetry.space_group_name_H-M   'P 1'
#
loop_
_entity.id
_entity.type
_entity.pdbx_description
1 polymer ?
#
loop_
_entity_poly.entity_id
_entity_poly.type
_entity_poly.pdbx_seq_one_letter_code
_entity_poly.pdbx_strand_id
1 'polypeptide(L)'
;MLTSVAAREEEEGRAPAQSQALLRRQLPLIERRLAETLQKFQRPQQDAETYVSARTWWDSLVRQYRDEGVEFAAGQPPAGARLPRSLFDTVADNLMRNALAKRAADREVRVRVTLDCAGAVRLRVCDSGAAIPAEVAGSLLRAPVASKTGLGIGLFQAARLAESAGYRLELETNRDDEVCFALVQGSTPAAIMRA
;
A
#
# COMPACT_ATOMS: atom_id res chain seq x y z
N MET A 1 -47.87 -17.13 33.98
CA MET A 1 -47.45 -16.23 32.86
C MET A 1 -46.47 -15.12 33.27
N LEU A 2 -45.84 -15.18 34.45
CA LEU A 2 -44.90 -14.13 34.94
C LEU A 2 -43.41 -14.57 34.89
N THR A 3 -43.11 -15.83 34.59
CA THR A 3 -41.75 -16.37 34.56
C THR A 3 -41.05 -16.24 33.18
N SER A 4 -41.76 -15.87 32.13
CA SER A 4 -41.26 -15.78 30.77
C SER A 4 -40.67 -14.41 30.39
N VAL A 5 -41.01 -13.36 31.15
CA VAL A 5 -40.53 -11.98 30.86
C VAL A 5 -39.18 -11.73 31.51
N ALA A 6 -38.99 -12.23 32.75
CA ALA A 6 -37.71 -12.06 33.46
C ALA A 6 -36.53 -12.78 32.79
N ALA A 7 -36.77 -13.92 32.16
CA ALA A 7 -35.70 -14.66 31.42
C ALA A 7 -35.25 -13.96 30.12
N ARG A 8 -36.12 -13.16 29.50
CA ARG A 8 -35.78 -12.41 28.27
C ARG A 8 -34.98 -11.13 28.59
N GLU A 9 -35.26 -10.48 29.70
CA GLU A 9 -34.48 -9.29 30.12
C GLU A 9 -33.07 -9.66 30.59
N GLU A 10 -32.86 -10.84 31.18
CA GLU A 10 -31.52 -11.32 31.54
C GLU A 10 -30.66 -11.75 30.29
N GLU A 11 -31.28 -12.22 29.21
CA GLU A 11 -30.53 -12.55 27.94
C GLU A 11 -30.16 -11.28 27.19
N GLU A 12 -31.00 -10.24 27.13
CA GLU A 12 -30.68 -8.98 26.46
C GLU A 12 -29.60 -8.18 27.19
N GLY A 13 -29.50 -8.29 28.52
CA GLY A 13 -28.44 -7.67 29.30
C GLY A 13 -27.09 -8.37 29.24
N ARG A 14 -27.06 -9.67 28.89
CA ARG A 14 -25.83 -10.46 28.83
C ARG A 14 -25.06 -10.30 27.50
N ALA A 15 -25.73 -10.08 26.39
CA ALA A 15 -25.12 -9.91 25.06
C ALA A 15 -24.20 -8.69 24.98
N PRO A 16 -24.57 -7.47 25.46
CA PRO A 16 -23.68 -6.33 25.43
C PRO A 16 -22.48 -6.46 26.37
N ALA A 17 -22.64 -7.12 27.53
CA ALA A 17 -21.55 -7.33 28.48
C ALA A 17 -20.47 -8.30 27.96
N GLN A 18 -20.87 -9.36 27.27
CA GLN A 18 -19.95 -10.31 26.63
C GLN A 18 -19.21 -9.68 25.46
N SER A 19 -19.88 -8.86 24.63
CA SER A 19 -19.28 -8.12 23.54
C SER A 19 -18.27 -7.09 24.06
N GLN A 20 -18.59 -6.39 25.14
CA GLN A 20 -17.65 -5.45 25.79
C GLN A 20 -16.45 -6.16 26.43
N ALA A 21 -16.64 -7.35 27.00
CA ALA A 21 -15.54 -8.13 27.55
C ALA A 21 -14.59 -8.68 26.47
N LEU A 22 -15.14 -9.08 25.32
CA LEU A 22 -14.34 -9.48 24.14
C LEU A 22 -13.57 -8.30 23.57
N LEU A 23 -14.19 -7.14 23.42
CA LEU A 23 -13.53 -5.91 22.96
C LEU A 23 -12.40 -5.51 23.92
N ARG A 24 -12.63 -5.51 25.23
CA ARG A 24 -11.59 -5.20 26.23
C ARG A 24 -10.41 -6.16 26.20
N ARG A 25 -10.62 -7.42 25.84
CA ARG A 25 -9.53 -8.42 25.69
C ARG A 25 -8.77 -8.27 24.37
N GLN A 26 -9.44 -7.86 23.30
CA GLN A 26 -8.82 -7.77 21.97
C GLN A 26 -8.18 -6.41 21.73
N LEU A 27 -8.67 -5.33 22.33
CA LEU A 27 -8.09 -3.99 22.19
C LEU A 27 -6.58 -3.95 22.49
N PRO A 28 -6.10 -4.48 23.64
CA PRO A 28 -4.65 -4.47 23.91
C PRO A 28 -3.81 -5.27 22.93
N LEU A 29 -4.38 -6.34 22.36
CA LEU A 29 -3.69 -7.14 21.35
C LEU A 29 -3.59 -6.39 20.01
N ILE A 30 -4.65 -5.67 19.64
CA ILE A 30 -4.69 -4.81 18.45
C ILE A 30 -3.75 -3.63 18.64
N GLU A 31 -3.79 -2.96 19.79
CA GLU A 31 -2.87 -1.86 20.14
C GLU A 31 -1.41 -2.31 20.11
N ARG A 32 -1.11 -3.47 20.65
CA ARG A 32 0.24 -4.05 20.62
C ARG A 32 0.70 -4.37 19.21
N ARG A 33 -0.13 -5.01 18.39
CA ARG A 33 0.18 -5.28 16.97
C ARG A 33 0.33 -3.99 16.16
N LEU A 34 -0.50 -2.99 16.44
CA LEU A 34 -0.39 -1.68 15.84
C LEU A 34 0.91 -0.99 16.26
N ALA A 35 1.24 -1.01 17.55
CA ALA A 35 2.50 -0.46 18.07
C ALA A 35 3.73 -1.18 17.51
N GLU A 36 3.73 -2.52 17.43
CA GLU A 36 4.79 -3.31 16.80
C GLU A 36 4.93 -2.98 15.31
N THR A 37 3.82 -2.79 14.63
CA THR A 37 3.80 -2.37 13.22
C THR A 37 4.34 -0.95 13.08
N LEU A 38 3.88 -0.02 13.92
CA LEU A 38 4.36 1.36 13.94
C LEU A 38 5.85 1.46 14.33
N GLN A 39 6.33 0.64 15.27
CA GLN A 39 7.76 0.57 15.61
C GLN A 39 8.63 0.10 14.46
N LYS A 40 8.16 -0.83 13.63
CA LYS A 40 8.86 -1.23 12.40
C LYS A 40 8.99 -0.08 11.41
N PHE A 41 8.06 0.87 11.44
CA PHE A 41 8.07 2.06 10.57
C PHE A 41 8.73 3.29 11.22
N GLN A 42 8.81 3.34 12.56
CA GLN A 42 9.43 4.46 13.30
C GLN A 42 10.92 4.28 13.51
N ARG A 43 11.47 3.09 13.32
CA ARG A 43 12.92 2.95 13.21
C ARG A 43 13.30 3.50 11.84
N PRO A 44 14.03 4.65 11.76
CA PRO A 44 14.81 4.89 10.57
C PRO A 44 15.71 3.66 10.49
N GLN A 45 15.51 2.82 9.48
CA GLN A 45 16.49 1.79 9.16
C GLN A 45 17.77 2.55 8.80
N GLN A 46 18.63 2.71 9.78
CA GLN A 46 20.02 3.10 9.57
C GLN A 46 20.83 1.92 8.98
N ASP A 47 20.18 0.85 8.64
CA ASP A 47 20.74 -0.14 7.73
C ASP A 47 20.92 0.54 6.38
N ALA A 48 22.18 0.69 5.96
CA ALA A 48 22.55 1.31 4.70
C ALA A 48 21.58 0.81 3.61
N GLU A 49 20.80 1.73 3.02
CA GLU A 49 19.79 1.42 1.99
C GLU A 49 20.42 0.47 0.96
N THR A 50 19.94 -0.75 0.88
CA THR A 50 20.49 -1.73 -0.03
C THR A 50 20.00 -1.44 -1.44
N TYR A 51 20.87 -0.92 -2.28
CA TYR A 51 20.58 -0.72 -3.69
C TYR A 51 20.76 -2.02 -4.46
N VAL A 52 19.74 -2.38 -5.25
CA VAL A 52 19.76 -3.56 -6.14
C VAL A 52 19.67 -3.13 -7.59
N SER A 53 20.11 -3.99 -8.50
CA SER A 53 19.91 -3.78 -9.94
C SER A 53 18.41 -3.70 -10.24
N ALA A 54 17.98 -2.70 -11.00
CA ALA A 54 16.60 -2.53 -11.44
C ALA A 54 16.09 -3.79 -12.17
N ARG A 55 16.93 -4.43 -12.97
CA ARG A 55 16.61 -5.69 -13.66
C ARG A 55 16.35 -6.82 -12.67
N THR A 56 17.24 -7.05 -11.72
CA THR A 56 17.10 -8.11 -10.71
C THR A 56 15.82 -7.93 -9.87
N TRP A 57 15.53 -6.68 -9.48
CA TRP A 57 14.33 -6.35 -8.77
C TRP A 57 13.07 -6.59 -9.60
N TRP A 58 13.07 -6.12 -10.86
CA TRP A 58 11.96 -6.32 -11.80
C TRP A 58 11.66 -7.80 -12.04
N ASP A 59 12.69 -8.60 -12.31
CA ASP A 59 12.54 -10.05 -12.52
C ASP A 59 11.97 -10.75 -11.28
N SER A 60 12.28 -10.24 -10.08
CA SER A 60 11.72 -10.75 -8.83
C SER A 60 10.25 -10.39 -8.68
N LEU A 61 9.87 -9.16 -8.99
CA LEU A 61 8.48 -8.70 -8.98
C LEU A 61 7.62 -9.50 -9.96
N VAL A 62 8.10 -9.68 -11.20
CA VAL A 62 7.41 -10.48 -12.23
C VAL A 62 7.19 -11.92 -11.74
N ARG A 63 8.20 -12.55 -11.13
CA ARG A 63 8.06 -13.91 -10.57
C ARG A 63 7.06 -13.98 -9.44
N GLN A 64 7.06 -13.00 -8.55
CA GLN A 64 6.17 -12.94 -7.39
C GLN A 64 4.69 -12.91 -7.80
N TYR A 65 4.36 -12.19 -8.86
CA TYR A 65 2.98 -11.99 -9.31
C TYR A 65 2.62 -12.72 -10.61
N ARG A 66 3.41 -13.74 -10.99
CA ARG A 66 3.26 -14.48 -12.27
C ARG A 66 1.85 -15.05 -12.44
N ASP A 67 1.29 -15.63 -11.38
CA ASP A 67 0.03 -16.36 -11.42
C ASP A 67 -1.19 -15.46 -11.13
N GLU A 68 -0.94 -14.19 -10.83
CA GLU A 68 -1.99 -13.21 -10.52
C GLU A 68 -2.58 -12.54 -11.77
N GLY A 69 -2.17 -12.93 -12.98
CA GLY A 69 -2.67 -12.38 -14.24
C GLY A 69 -2.41 -10.88 -14.40
N VAL A 70 -1.30 -10.41 -13.90
CA VAL A 70 -0.81 -9.03 -14.03
C VAL A 70 -0.05 -8.89 -15.34
N GLU A 71 -0.31 -7.80 -16.06
CA GLU A 71 0.45 -7.43 -17.25
C GLU A 71 1.70 -6.64 -16.85
N PHE A 72 2.87 -7.20 -17.10
CA PHE A 72 4.15 -6.54 -16.93
C PHE A 72 4.67 -6.02 -18.25
N ALA A 73 4.73 -4.70 -18.40
CA ALA A 73 5.22 -4.04 -19.61
C ALA A 73 6.40 -3.14 -19.23
N ALA A 74 7.60 -3.66 -19.32
CA ALA A 74 8.80 -2.85 -19.19
C ALA A 74 9.63 -2.97 -20.46
N GLY A 75 10.18 -1.83 -20.91
CA GLY A 75 11.45 -1.85 -21.59
C GLY A 75 12.47 -2.46 -20.62
N GLN A 76 13.44 -3.24 -21.14
CA GLN A 76 14.44 -3.83 -20.25
C GLN A 76 15.16 -2.71 -19.47
N PRO A 77 15.13 -2.72 -18.11
CA PRO A 77 15.85 -1.71 -17.35
C PRO A 77 17.33 -1.70 -17.75
N PRO A 78 17.96 -0.52 -17.91
CA PRO A 78 19.38 -0.45 -18.23
C PRO A 78 20.21 -1.22 -17.20
N ALA A 79 21.26 -1.91 -17.64
CA ALA A 79 22.07 -2.78 -16.77
C ALA A 79 22.68 -2.03 -15.55
N GLY A 80 22.88 -0.72 -15.65
CA GLY A 80 23.44 0.12 -14.58
C GLY A 80 22.42 0.77 -13.66
N ALA A 81 21.11 0.69 -13.94
CA ALA A 81 20.09 1.30 -13.07
C ALA A 81 19.98 0.55 -11.75
N ARG A 82 20.03 1.29 -10.65
CA ARG A 82 19.92 0.76 -9.28
C ARG A 82 18.75 1.39 -8.55
N LEU A 83 18.07 0.59 -7.74
CA LEU A 83 16.89 0.98 -6.97
C LEU A 83 17.12 0.78 -5.47
N PRO A 84 16.61 1.66 -4.60
CA PRO A 84 16.51 1.40 -3.17
C PRO A 84 15.49 0.28 -2.93
N ARG A 85 15.99 -0.90 -2.56
CA ARG A 85 15.20 -2.13 -2.51
C ARG A 85 14.00 -2.03 -1.58
N SER A 86 14.22 -1.59 -0.35
CA SER A 86 13.17 -1.55 0.67
C SER A 86 12.01 -0.62 0.28
N LEU A 87 12.34 0.53 -0.33
CA LEU A 87 11.34 1.45 -0.86
C LEU A 87 10.50 0.78 -1.96
N PHE A 88 11.18 0.21 -2.98
CA PHE A 88 10.49 -0.35 -4.14
C PHE A 88 9.66 -1.58 -3.77
N ASP A 89 10.16 -2.44 -2.88
CA ASP A 89 9.39 -3.58 -2.34
C ASP A 89 8.12 -3.09 -1.62
N THR A 90 8.27 -2.12 -0.69
CA THR A 90 7.14 -1.60 0.09
C THR A 90 6.10 -0.91 -0.79
N VAL A 91 6.53 -0.05 -1.72
CA VAL A 91 5.60 0.68 -2.60
C VAL A 91 4.90 -0.28 -3.54
N ALA A 92 5.65 -1.19 -4.22
CA ALA A 92 5.07 -2.18 -5.11
C ALA A 92 4.03 -3.05 -4.40
N ASP A 93 4.33 -3.58 -3.21
CA ASP A 93 3.39 -4.39 -2.44
C ASP A 93 2.09 -3.65 -2.09
N ASN A 94 2.19 -2.37 -1.71
CA ASN A 94 0.99 -1.58 -1.38
C ASN A 94 0.15 -1.30 -2.62
N LEU A 95 0.77 -0.92 -3.74
CA LEU A 95 0.08 -0.64 -4.99
C LEU A 95 -0.54 -1.91 -5.59
N MET A 96 0.21 -3.01 -5.62
CA MET A 96 -0.27 -4.29 -6.12
C MET A 96 -1.43 -4.82 -5.31
N ARG A 97 -1.35 -4.76 -3.98
CA ARG A 97 -2.44 -5.18 -3.09
C ARG A 97 -3.72 -4.40 -3.37
N ASN A 98 -3.62 -3.09 -3.59
CA ASN A 98 -4.78 -2.26 -3.90
C ASN A 98 -5.39 -2.62 -5.27
N ALA A 99 -4.58 -2.78 -6.30
CA ALA A 99 -5.03 -3.14 -7.64
C ALA A 99 -5.65 -4.55 -7.68
N LEU A 100 -5.00 -5.54 -7.03
CA LEU A 100 -5.49 -6.92 -6.96
C LEU A 100 -6.76 -7.04 -6.10
N ALA A 101 -6.94 -6.20 -5.07
CA ALA A 101 -8.18 -6.16 -4.29
C ALA A 101 -9.38 -5.70 -5.14
N LYS A 102 -9.20 -4.74 -6.05
CA LYS A 102 -10.23 -4.35 -7.03
C LYS A 102 -10.55 -5.52 -7.96
N ARG A 103 -9.53 -6.19 -8.46
CA ARG A 103 -9.70 -7.35 -9.33
C ARG A 103 -10.35 -8.55 -8.63
N ALA A 104 -10.10 -8.75 -7.34
CA ALA A 104 -10.79 -9.79 -6.56
C ALA A 104 -12.30 -9.51 -6.42
N ALA A 105 -12.69 -8.22 -6.41
CA ALA A 105 -14.09 -7.79 -6.39
C ALA A 105 -14.72 -7.79 -7.79
N ASP A 106 -13.93 -7.52 -8.83
CA ASP A 106 -14.37 -7.52 -10.23
C ASP A 106 -13.26 -8.10 -11.12
N ARG A 107 -13.51 -9.31 -11.66
CA ARG A 107 -12.53 -10.06 -12.46
C ARG A 107 -12.19 -9.44 -13.82
N GLU A 108 -13.01 -8.53 -14.31
CA GLU A 108 -12.74 -7.77 -15.55
C GLU A 108 -11.64 -6.72 -15.37
N VAL A 109 -11.34 -6.35 -14.11
CA VAL A 109 -10.26 -5.39 -13.81
C VAL A 109 -8.92 -5.96 -14.24
N ARG A 110 -8.26 -5.26 -15.14
CA ARG A 110 -6.90 -5.56 -15.60
C ARG A 110 -5.90 -4.76 -14.77
N VAL A 111 -4.79 -5.39 -14.43
CA VAL A 111 -3.69 -4.74 -13.70
C VAL A 111 -2.45 -4.74 -14.58
N ARG A 112 -1.87 -3.55 -14.76
CA ARG A 112 -0.64 -3.34 -15.54
C ARG A 112 0.43 -2.67 -14.70
N VAL A 113 1.65 -3.19 -14.79
CA VAL A 113 2.81 -2.62 -14.11
C VAL A 113 3.88 -2.27 -15.14
N THR A 114 4.47 -1.09 -15.01
CA THR A 114 5.59 -0.65 -15.85
C THR A 114 6.72 -0.11 -15.00
N LEU A 115 7.96 -0.37 -15.42
CA LEU A 115 9.17 0.21 -14.86
C LEU A 115 9.94 0.89 -15.97
N ASP A 116 10.15 2.20 -15.85
CA ASP A 116 10.99 2.99 -16.74
C ASP A 116 12.22 3.50 -15.98
N CYS A 117 13.37 3.37 -16.59
CA CYS A 117 14.66 3.82 -16.07
C CYS A 117 15.48 4.58 -17.15
N ALA A 118 14.85 5.02 -18.24
CA ALA A 118 15.55 5.75 -19.31
C ALA A 118 15.95 7.17 -18.90
N GLY A 119 15.34 7.69 -17.85
CA GLY A 119 15.64 8.98 -17.25
C GLY A 119 15.53 8.88 -15.71
N ALA A 120 14.64 9.64 -15.10
CA ALA A 120 14.28 9.43 -13.71
C ALA A 120 13.55 8.09 -13.57
N VAL A 121 13.93 7.31 -12.55
CA VAL A 121 13.30 6.01 -12.31
C VAL A 121 11.81 6.21 -12.00
N ARG A 122 10.95 5.46 -12.71
CA ARG A 122 9.50 5.51 -12.58
C ARG A 122 8.89 4.11 -12.55
N LEU A 123 8.24 3.78 -11.45
CA LEU A 123 7.40 2.59 -11.33
C LEU A 123 5.93 3.02 -11.40
N ARG A 124 5.15 2.45 -12.33
CA ARG A 124 3.70 2.66 -12.41
C ARG A 124 2.95 1.37 -12.16
N VAL A 125 1.87 1.46 -11.41
CA VAL A 125 0.87 0.40 -11.26
C VAL A 125 -0.47 0.98 -11.63
N CYS A 126 -1.12 0.42 -12.64
CA CYS A 126 -2.41 0.84 -13.16
C CYS A 126 -3.43 -0.29 -13.02
N ASP A 127 -4.66 0.07 -12.72
CA ASP A 127 -5.81 -0.85 -12.80
C ASP A 127 -6.92 -0.23 -13.67
N SER A 128 -7.72 -1.08 -14.32
CA SER A 128 -8.89 -0.66 -15.11
C SER A 128 -10.18 -0.67 -14.27
N GLY A 129 -10.08 -0.50 -12.96
CA GLY A 129 -11.25 -0.40 -12.10
C GLY A 129 -11.86 1.00 -12.07
N ALA A 130 -12.89 1.17 -11.23
CA ALA A 130 -13.56 2.45 -11.04
C ALA A 130 -12.60 3.50 -10.46
N ALA A 131 -12.82 4.76 -10.84
CA ALA A 131 -12.11 5.91 -10.29
C ALA A 131 -12.26 5.98 -8.76
N ILE A 132 -11.21 6.49 -8.12
CA ILE A 132 -11.24 6.78 -6.69
C ILE A 132 -12.08 8.04 -6.48
N PRO A 133 -13.09 8.03 -5.58
CA PRO A 133 -13.90 9.23 -5.30
C PRO A 133 -13.03 10.44 -4.97
N ALA A 134 -13.41 11.62 -5.49
CA ALA A 134 -12.61 12.83 -5.37
C ALA A 134 -12.30 13.22 -3.92
N GLU A 135 -13.25 12.97 -3.00
CA GLU A 135 -13.12 13.22 -1.56
C GLU A 135 -11.99 12.40 -0.93
N VAL A 136 -11.76 11.18 -1.47
CA VAL A 136 -10.72 10.26 -1.00
C VAL A 136 -9.40 10.54 -1.72
N ALA A 137 -9.43 10.76 -3.03
CA ALA A 137 -8.24 10.92 -3.86
C ALA A 137 -7.32 12.05 -3.35
N GLY A 138 -7.89 13.16 -2.91
CA GLY A 138 -7.16 14.32 -2.39
C GLY A 138 -6.39 14.06 -1.10
N SER A 139 -6.83 13.11 -0.28
CA SER A 139 -6.23 12.77 1.03
C SER A 139 -5.43 11.47 1.03
N LEU A 140 -5.61 10.60 0.05
CA LEU A 140 -5.15 9.21 0.01
C LEU A 140 -3.63 9.01 0.28
N LEU A 141 -2.81 9.94 -0.20
CA LEU A 141 -1.35 9.93 -0.01
C LEU A 141 -0.87 10.85 1.12
N ARG A 142 -1.78 11.62 1.74
CA ARG A 142 -1.45 12.65 2.74
C ARG A 142 -1.91 12.31 4.14
N ALA A 143 -2.93 11.47 4.26
CA ALA A 143 -3.50 11.05 5.53
C ALA A 143 -3.99 9.60 5.46
N PRO A 144 -4.10 8.90 6.60
CA PRO A 144 -4.79 7.62 6.67
C PRO A 144 -6.25 7.76 6.22
N VAL A 145 -6.69 6.88 5.32
CA VAL A 145 -8.08 6.87 4.82
C VAL A 145 -8.70 5.53 5.18
N ALA A 146 -9.92 5.55 5.74
CA ALA A 146 -10.63 4.32 6.09
C ALA A 146 -10.80 3.42 4.85
N SER A 147 -10.44 2.15 4.97
CA SER A 147 -10.51 1.16 3.90
C SER A 147 -11.41 -0.01 4.32
N LYS A 148 -12.22 -0.50 3.39
CA LYS A 148 -13.07 -1.69 3.61
C LYS A 148 -12.24 -2.98 3.70
N THR A 149 -11.04 -3.01 3.14
CA THR A 149 -10.20 -4.21 3.01
C THR A 149 -8.92 -4.18 3.83
N GLY A 150 -8.70 -3.13 4.63
CA GLY A 150 -7.49 -2.99 5.43
C GLY A 150 -7.50 -1.75 6.33
N LEU A 151 -6.37 -1.45 6.97
CA LEU A 151 -6.23 -0.31 7.88
C LEU A 151 -6.26 1.06 7.17
N GLY A 152 -6.25 1.10 5.82
CA GLY A 152 -6.29 2.33 5.04
C GLY A 152 -5.06 3.23 5.15
N ILE A 153 -3.97 2.71 5.72
CA ILE A 153 -2.73 3.48 5.97
C ILE A 153 -1.60 3.16 4.99
N GLY A 154 -1.75 2.10 4.19
CA GLY A 154 -0.65 1.58 3.35
C GLY A 154 -0.12 2.58 2.33
N LEU A 155 -1.00 3.26 1.59
CA LEU A 155 -0.60 4.25 0.59
C LEU A 155 0.00 5.50 1.23
N PHE A 156 -0.55 5.97 2.34
CA PHE A 156 0.01 7.08 3.10
C PHE A 156 1.44 6.75 3.59
N GLN A 157 1.64 5.55 4.16
CA GLN A 157 2.99 5.12 4.61
C GLN A 157 3.95 4.97 3.43
N ALA A 158 3.52 4.39 2.32
CA ALA A 158 4.31 4.28 1.10
C ALA A 158 4.73 5.65 0.57
N ALA A 159 3.83 6.66 0.60
CA ALA A 159 4.12 8.02 0.21
C ALA A 159 5.18 8.67 1.12
N ARG A 160 5.05 8.52 2.44
CA ARG A 160 6.03 9.04 3.41
C ARG A 160 7.40 8.40 3.26
N LEU A 161 7.44 7.08 3.03
CA LEU A 161 8.69 6.37 2.76
C LEU A 161 9.33 6.87 1.45
N ALA A 162 8.53 7.07 0.40
CA ALA A 162 9.02 7.62 -0.86
C ALA A 162 9.65 9.00 -0.68
N GLU A 163 8.97 9.92 0.01
CA GLU A 163 9.49 11.26 0.30
C GLU A 163 10.82 11.21 1.05
N SER A 164 10.95 10.36 2.07
CA SER A 164 12.17 10.21 2.85
C SER A 164 13.37 9.67 2.04
N ALA A 165 13.09 8.93 0.97
CA ALA A 165 14.09 8.35 0.08
C ALA A 165 14.36 9.19 -1.19
N GLY A 166 13.81 10.41 -1.28
CA GLY A 166 13.97 11.30 -2.44
C GLY A 166 13.12 10.91 -3.64
N TYR A 167 12.03 10.16 -3.42
CA TYR A 167 11.03 9.80 -4.41
C TYR A 167 9.70 10.48 -4.09
N ARG A 168 8.77 10.44 -5.03
CA ARG A 168 7.39 10.88 -4.83
C ARG A 168 6.43 9.81 -5.32
N LEU A 169 5.48 9.42 -4.47
CA LEU A 169 4.34 8.61 -4.86
C LEU A 169 3.19 9.55 -5.24
N GLU A 170 2.59 9.33 -6.40
CA GLU A 170 1.51 10.18 -6.91
C GLU A 170 0.39 9.34 -7.52
N LEU A 171 -0.83 9.85 -7.44
CA LEU A 171 -1.98 9.38 -8.22
C LEU A 171 -1.94 10.11 -9.56
N GLU A 172 -1.38 9.46 -10.58
CA GLU A 172 -1.09 10.06 -11.88
C GLU A 172 -2.35 10.18 -12.75
N THR A 173 -3.16 9.13 -12.74
CA THR A 173 -4.44 9.08 -13.46
C THR A 173 -5.51 8.56 -12.51
N ASN A 174 -6.68 9.20 -12.54
CA ASN A 174 -7.84 8.78 -11.74
C ASN A 174 -9.13 9.00 -12.54
N ARG A 175 -9.48 8.02 -13.33
CA ARG A 175 -10.73 7.95 -14.10
C ARG A 175 -11.20 6.51 -14.18
N ASP A 176 -12.46 6.31 -14.52
CA ASP A 176 -13.00 4.98 -14.78
C ASP A 176 -12.17 4.31 -15.89
N ASP A 177 -11.96 3.03 -15.77
CA ASP A 177 -11.12 2.18 -16.62
C ASP A 177 -9.61 2.49 -16.58
N GLU A 178 -9.17 3.52 -15.85
CA GLU A 178 -7.74 3.82 -15.68
C GLU A 178 -7.45 4.57 -14.38
N VAL A 179 -6.98 3.84 -13.38
CA VAL A 179 -6.44 4.40 -12.13
C VAL A 179 -4.97 4.02 -12.03
N CYS A 180 -4.09 5.01 -12.08
CA CYS A 180 -2.65 4.80 -12.09
C CYS A 180 -1.96 5.51 -10.93
N PHE A 181 -1.17 4.77 -10.19
CA PHE A 181 -0.20 5.32 -9.24
C PHE A 181 1.21 5.23 -9.82
N ALA A 182 2.01 6.25 -9.58
CA ALA A 182 3.40 6.30 -9.99
C ALA A 182 4.33 6.64 -8.81
N LEU A 183 5.39 5.84 -8.64
CA LEU A 183 6.54 6.20 -7.85
C LEU A 183 7.59 6.81 -8.78
N VAL A 184 7.92 8.07 -8.57
CA VAL A 184 8.84 8.83 -9.42
C VAL A 184 10.03 9.29 -8.60
N GLN A 185 11.22 9.09 -9.12
CA GLN A 185 12.42 9.65 -8.53
C GLN A 185 12.33 11.19 -8.56
N GLY A 186 12.45 11.82 -7.39
CA GLY A 186 12.49 13.27 -7.30
C GLY A 186 13.72 13.83 -8.03
N SER A 187 13.56 15.00 -8.64
CA SER A 187 14.72 15.75 -9.11
C SER A 187 15.56 16.08 -7.87
N THR A 188 16.66 15.37 -7.67
CA THR A 188 17.63 15.75 -6.62
C THR A 188 18.08 17.19 -6.94
N PRO A 189 17.89 18.18 -6.05
CA PRO A 189 18.57 19.44 -6.25
C PRO A 189 20.08 19.14 -6.30
N ALA A 190 20.74 19.61 -7.33
CA ALA A 190 22.16 19.36 -7.66
C ALA A 190 23.16 19.94 -6.61
N ALA A 191 22.90 19.75 -5.33
CA ALA A 191 23.62 20.40 -4.23
C ALA A 191 24.43 19.49 -3.29
N ILE A 192 24.49 18.17 -3.54
CA ILE A 192 25.32 17.26 -2.69
C ILE A 192 26.22 16.36 -3.55
N MET A 193 26.88 16.93 -4.55
CA MET A 193 28.04 16.29 -5.21
C MET A 193 29.22 17.25 -5.26
N ARG A 194 29.64 17.72 -4.09
CA ARG A 194 30.97 18.35 -3.89
C ARG A 194 31.40 18.15 -2.44
N ALA A 195 32.04 17.05 -2.14
CA ALA A 195 33.15 16.94 -1.19
C ALA A 195 33.75 15.53 -1.30
#